data_a7fda2708f0f1429413a2097d57abfed
#
_entry.id   a7fda2708f0f1429413a2097d57abfed
#
_cell.length_a   1.000
_cell.length_b   1.000
_cell.length_c   1.000
_cell.angle_alpha   90.00
_cell.angle_beta   90.00
_cell.angle_gamma   90.00
#
_symmetry.space_group_name_H-M   'P 1'
#
loop_
_entity.id
_entity.type
_entity.pdbx_description
1 polymer ?
#
loop_
_entity_poly.entity_id
_entity_poly.type
_entity_poly.pdbx_seq_one_letter_code
_entity_poly.pdbx_strand_id
1 'polypeptide(L)'
;YNGTPAIAERTMTNEQLVAATTPILQSYTKDASDKTWVMTKDSKFVIVANENNLKNDRLAEIVKLVNSEFMAKKIISSDAQAMLYNQDGAPTDITIDIKPVSEITDKTTSKETYKITIDDTGIHLTGASETAVLYGLRTIEQLTIANNSTLAYGEIVDYPNVAERRIHVDMARKYISKDWFIRQIREMSYFKMNAIQMHFSENLGFRIECETDPSIVSEQHLTKADVREILAEAKKYGVKVIPSFDSPGHVDQILRAHPEYGQVSSNGSHYKSGLDITNPEAIKYIYSLYDEYMELFKECTDFHIGGDEYMEFDRAPFTTQYKSVLDNYAKKTINPNATW
;
A
#
# COMPACT_ATOMS: atom_id res chain seq x y z
N TYR A 1 -31.52 0.08 32.38
CA TYR A 1 -30.41 -0.86 32.64
C TYR A 1 -29.22 -0.04 33.10
N ASN A 2 -29.09 0.16 34.40
CA ASN A 2 -27.94 0.81 35.02
C ASN A 2 -26.99 -0.29 35.50
N GLY A 3 -26.07 -0.66 34.69
CA GLY A 3 -25.00 -1.59 35.02
C GLY A 3 -24.16 -1.85 33.79
N THR A 4 -23.12 -1.03 33.58
CA THR A 4 -22.01 -1.45 32.75
C THR A 4 -21.43 -2.70 33.42
N PRO A 5 -21.47 -3.89 32.81
CA PRO A 5 -20.78 -5.03 33.38
C PRO A 5 -19.32 -4.64 33.52
N ALA A 6 -18.76 -4.74 34.71
CA ALA A 6 -17.32 -4.71 34.87
C ALA A 6 -16.76 -5.81 33.98
N ILE A 7 -16.09 -5.45 32.89
CA ILE A 7 -15.34 -6.40 32.08
C ILE A 7 -14.27 -6.89 33.04
N ALA A 8 -14.41 -8.15 33.50
CA ALA A 8 -13.40 -8.78 34.31
C ALA A 8 -12.06 -8.65 33.57
N GLU A 9 -11.02 -8.17 34.26
CA GLU A 9 -9.66 -8.15 33.71
C GLU A 9 -9.33 -9.56 33.21
N ARG A 10 -9.37 -9.71 31.91
CA ARG A 10 -9.14 -11.02 31.28
C ARG A 10 -7.63 -11.16 31.09
N THR A 11 -6.98 -11.95 31.93
CA THR A 11 -5.59 -12.32 31.71
C THR A 11 -5.49 -13.12 30.41
N MET A 12 -4.97 -12.52 29.35
CA MET A 12 -4.80 -13.17 28.05
C MET A 12 -3.55 -14.03 28.03
N THR A 13 -3.62 -15.20 27.38
CA THR A 13 -2.43 -16.01 27.09
C THR A 13 -1.61 -15.38 25.96
N ASN A 14 -0.36 -15.85 25.76
CA ASN A 14 0.48 -15.39 24.65
C ASN A 14 -0.22 -15.63 23.30
N GLU A 15 -0.88 -16.77 23.11
CA GLU A 15 -1.62 -17.09 21.88
C GLU A 15 -2.79 -16.12 21.65
N GLN A 16 -3.51 -15.75 22.69
CA GLN A 16 -4.59 -14.79 22.62
C GLN A 16 -4.07 -13.39 22.29
N LEU A 17 -2.93 -12.97 22.84
CA LEU A 17 -2.29 -11.70 22.57
C LEU A 17 -1.77 -11.62 21.12
N VAL A 18 -1.14 -12.69 20.62
CA VAL A 18 -0.71 -12.81 19.23
C VAL A 18 -1.88 -12.66 18.26
N ALA A 19 -3.03 -13.24 18.59
CA ALA A 19 -4.24 -13.21 17.77
C ALA A 19 -5.10 -11.94 17.95
N ALA A 20 -4.72 -11.02 18.83
CA ALA A 20 -5.49 -9.82 19.12
C ALA A 20 -5.36 -8.72 18.05
N THR A 21 -4.49 -8.89 17.07
CA THR A 21 -4.29 -7.96 15.95
C THR A 21 -4.58 -8.60 14.59
N THR A 22 -4.80 -7.77 13.60
CA THR A 22 -4.90 -8.19 12.20
C THR A 22 -3.90 -7.38 11.36
N PRO A 23 -2.93 -8.02 10.68
CA PRO A 23 -2.60 -9.46 10.77
C PRO A 23 -2.16 -9.90 12.17
N ILE A 24 -2.20 -11.19 12.42
CA ILE A 24 -1.69 -11.76 13.67
C ILE A 24 -0.19 -11.51 13.80
N LEU A 25 0.30 -11.33 15.02
CA LEU A 25 1.71 -11.08 15.29
C LEU A 25 2.57 -12.35 15.14
N GLN A 26 3.83 -12.20 14.81
CA GLN A 26 4.79 -13.31 14.85
C GLN A 26 5.02 -13.81 16.28
N SER A 27 5.12 -12.88 17.24
CA SER A 27 5.27 -13.23 18.66
C SER A 27 4.79 -12.12 19.59
N TYR A 28 4.22 -12.51 20.72
CA TYR A 28 4.00 -11.68 21.88
C TYR A 28 4.32 -12.53 23.11
N THR A 29 5.42 -12.26 23.77
CA THR A 29 5.86 -12.99 24.96
C THR A 29 5.63 -12.13 26.19
N LYS A 30 4.64 -12.47 27.01
CA LYS A 30 4.40 -11.83 28.31
C LYS A 30 5.59 -12.04 29.21
N ASP A 31 5.85 -11.08 30.08
CA ASP A 31 6.74 -11.30 31.19
C ASP A 31 6.06 -12.15 32.30
N ALA A 32 6.85 -12.59 33.28
CA ALA A 32 6.35 -13.45 34.36
C ALA A 32 5.54 -12.70 35.44
N SER A 33 5.47 -11.36 35.38
CA SER A 33 4.86 -10.53 36.42
C SER A 33 3.34 -10.40 36.30
N ASP A 34 2.75 -10.76 35.15
CA ASP A 34 1.35 -10.49 34.80
C ASP A 34 0.93 -9.00 34.93
N LYS A 35 1.90 -8.08 34.96
CA LYS A 35 1.64 -6.64 35.00
C LYS A 35 1.16 -6.15 33.65
N THR A 36 0.50 -4.99 33.67
CA THR A 36 0.00 -4.32 32.48
C THR A 36 0.40 -2.85 32.48
N TRP A 37 0.58 -2.32 31.28
CA TRP A 37 0.70 -0.89 31.02
C TRP A 37 -0.65 -0.35 30.55
N VAL A 38 -1.01 0.85 30.96
CA VAL A 38 -2.31 1.45 30.62
C VAL A 38 -2.10 2.70 29.79
N MET A 39 -2.67 2.72 28.58
CA MET A 39 -2.77 3.95 27.77
C MET A 39 -3.68 4.96 28.46
N THR A 40 -3.17 6.14 28.71
CA THR A 40 -3.92 7.24 29.32
C THR A 40 -4.12 8.41 28.35
N LYS A 41 -4.97 9.35 28.74
CA LYS A 41 -5.15 10.59 27.96
C LYS A 41 -3.88 11.44 27.87
N ASP A 42 -2.97 11.27 28.80
CA ASP A 42 -1.69 12.01 28.87
C ASP A 42 -0.54 11.30 28.20
N SER A 43 -0.75 10.07 27.67
CA SER A 43 0.27 9.34 26.94
C SER A 43 0.69 10.09 25.68
N LYS A 44 1.99 10.10 25.41
CA LYS A 44 2.60 10.85 24.31
C LYS A 44 3.49 9.95 23.47
N PHE A 45 3.60 10.30 22.19
CA PHE A 45 4.59 9.73 21.30
C PHE A 45 5.89 10.51 21.39
N VAL A 46 6.99 9.84 21.74
CA VAL A 46 8.31 10.44 21.97
C VAL A 46 9.32 9.78 21.04
N ILE A 47 9.93 10.57 20.15
CA ILE A 47 11.01 10.09 19.31
C ILE A 47 12.34 10.25 20.05
N VAL A 48 13.13 9.20 20.13
CA VAL A 48 14.47 9.23 20.73
C VAL A 48 15.34 10.24 19.98
N ALA A 49 15.90 11.21 20.73
CA ALA A 49 16.71 12.28 20.18
C ALA A 49 18.14 11.81 19.88
N ASN A 50 18.32 11.09 18.79
CA ASN A 50 19.62 10.76 18.22
C ASN A 50 19.81 11.42 16.85
N GLU A 51 21.05 11.43 16.35
CA GLU A 51 21.38 12.13 15.11
C GLU A 51 20.55 11.68 13.91
N ASN A 52 20.27 10.38 13.79
CA ASN A 52 19.53 9.82 12.68
C ASN A 52 18.04 10.21 12.76
N ASN A 53 17.43 10.08 13.91
CA ASN A 53 16.02 10.39 14.11
C ASN A 53 15.73 11.89 13.96
N LEU A 54 16.63 12.76 14.43
CA LEU A 54 16.48 14.22 14.31
C LEU A 54 16.52 14.71 12.86
N LYS A 55 17.16 13.96 11.96
CA LYS A 55 17.25 14.26 10.52
C LYS A 55 16.19 13.51 9.69
N ASN A 56 15.31 12.75 10.33
CA ASN A 56 14.34 11.89 9.66
C ASN A 56 12.95 12.52 9.61
N ASP A 57 12.73 13.37 8.61
CA ASP A 57 11.44 14.04 8.42
C ASP A 57 10.28 13.04 8.23
N ARG A 58 10.55 11.91 7.56
CA ARG A 58 9.54 10.88 7.33
C ARG A 58 9.07 10.22 8.62
N LEU A 59 9.99 9.94 9.54
CA LEU A 59 9.66 9.43 10.87
C LEU A 59 8.74 10.42 11.61
N ALA A 60 9.09 11.69 11.57
CA ALA A 60 8.31 12.75 12.20
C ALA A 60 6.88 12.86 11.61
N GLU A 61 6.74 12.75 10.28
CA GLU A 61 5.45 12.75 9.59
C GLU A 61 4.58 11.56 10.03
N ILE A 62 5.16 10.36 10.11
CA ILE A 62 4.45 9.14 10.54
C ILE A 62 3.95 9.27 11.97
N VAL A 63 4.81 9.75 12.88
CA VAL A 63 4.43 9.93 14.28
C VAL A 63 3.31 10.96 14.42
N LYS A 64 3.36 12.08 13.69
CA LYS A 64 2.29 13.08 13.65
C LYS A 64 0.98 12.50 13.10
N LEU A 65 1.07 11.71 12.03
CA LEU A 65 -0.09 11.06 11.44
C LEU A 65 -0.80 10.18 12.47
N VAL A 66 -0.08 9.24 13.07
CA VAL A 66 -0.65 8.30 14.04
C VAL A 66 -1.13 9.02 15.30
N ASN A 67 -0.38 10.01 15.78
CA ASN A 67 -0.83 10.84 16.91
C ASN A 67 -2.20 11.49 16.61
N SER A 68 -2.39 12.04 15.41
CA SER A 68 -3.67 12.65 15.02
C SER A 68 -4.81 11.64 14.96
N GLU A 69 -4.53 10.40 14.56
CA GLU A 69 -5.53 9.31 14.55
C GLU A 69 -5.92 8.88 15.96
N PHE A 70 -4.94 8.76 16.88
CA PHE A 70 -5.22 8.47 18.29
C PHE A 70 -6.05 9.57 18.96
N MET A 71 -5.80 10.83 18.63
CA MET A 71 -6.61 11.97 19.09
C MET A 71 -8.02 11.89 18.52
N ALA A 72 -8.17 11.65 17.23
CA ALA A 72 -9.47 11.53 16.57
C ALA A 72 -10.31 10.38 17.13
N LYS A 73 -9.67 9.28 17.49
CA LYS A 73 -10.31 8.13 18.16
C LYS A 73 -10.52 8.34 19.67
N LYS A 74 -10.11 9.48 20.20
CA LYS A 74 -10.20 9.83 21.62
C LYS A 74 -9.43 8.86 22.54
N ILE A 75 -8.41 8.23 22.04
CA ILE A 75 -7.50 7.37 22.82
C ILE A 75 -6.62 8.23 23.71
N ILE A 76 -6.03 9.29 23.13
CA ILE A 76 -5.27 10.31 23.85
C ILE A 76 -5.98 11.67 23.81
N SER A 77 -5.51 12.63 24.63
CA SER A 77 -6.06 13.98 24.67
C SER A 77 -5.85 14.73 23.35
N SER A 78 -6.81 15.59 23.00
CA SER A 78 -6.67 16.52 21.87
C SER A 78 -5.55 17.56 22.06
N ASP A 79 -5.10 17.75 23.30
CA ASP A 79 -3.99 18.66 23.63
C ASP A 79 -2.62 17.96 23.62
N ALA A 80 -2.58 16.63 23.35
CA ALA A 80 -1.36 15.88 23.26
C ALA A 80 -0.48 16.42 22.12
N GLN A 81 0.79 16.70 22.42
CA GLN A 81 1.73 17.14 21.42
C GLN A 81 2.06 15.99 20.46
N ALA A 82 2.07 16.30 19.19
CA ALA A 82 2.28 15.31 18.13
C ALA A 82 3.68 14.70 18.12
N MET A 83 4.66 15.33 18.76
CA MET A 83 6.04 14.88 18.69
C MET A 83 6.89 15.57 19.75
N LEU A 84 7.56 14.77 20.55
CA LEU A 84 8.59 15.22 21.46
C LEU A 84 9.89 14.49 21.13
N TYR A 85 11.00 15.22 21.07
CA TYR A 85 12.34 14.64 21.04
C TYR A 85 12.89 14.66 22.45
N ASN A 86 12.90 13.51 23.10
CA ASN A 86 13.42 13.35 24.44
C ASN A 86 14.29 12.09 24.51
N GLN A 87 15.30 12.10 25.37
CA GLN A 87 16.12 10.92 25.67
C GLN A 87 15.47 10.03 26.74
N ASP A 88 14.74 10.68 27.67
CA ASP A 88 14.08 10.00 28.79
C ASP A 88 12.57 10.22 28.71
N GLY A 89 11.84 9.25 28.17
CA GLY A 89 10.37 9.24 28.16
C GLY A 89 9.79 9.02 29.56
N ALA A 90 8.58 9.51 29.80
CA ALA A 90 7.83 9.20 31.02
C ALA A 90 7.26 7.76 30.95
N PRO A 91 6.94 7.11 32.08
CA PRO A 91 6.34 5.78 32.09
C PRO A 91 5.00 5.68 31.37
N THR A 92 4.37 6.79 31.04
CA THR A 92 3.13 6.87 30.24
C THR A 92 3.36 7.06 28.75
N ASP A 93 4.61 7.13 28.31
CA ASP A 93 4.95 7.49 26.93
C ASP A 93 5.22 6.26 26.05
N ILE A 94 5.01 6.48 24.76
CA ILE A 94 5.39 5.55 23.69
C ILE A 94 6.67 6.10 23.05
N THR A 95 7.80 5.48 23.37
CA THR A 95 9.12 5.86 22.87
C THR A 95 9.43 5.19 21.56
N ILE A 96 9.91 5.93 20.56
CA ILE A 96 10.11 5.49 19.19
C ILE A 96 11.56 5.67 18.77
N ASP A 97 12.15 4.61 18.21
CA ASP A 97 13.51 4.61 17.67
C ASP A 97 13.58 3.78 16.37
N ILE A 98 14.61 4.06 15.56
CA ILE A 98 14.95 3.27 14.38
C ILE A 98 16.33 2.65 14.56
N LYS A 99 16.43 1.32 14.33
CA LYS A 99 17.67 0.57 14.38
C LYS A 99 17.77 -0.46 13.25
N PRO A 100 18.97 -0.88 12.86
CA PRO A 100 19.13 -1.99 11.89
C PRO A 100 18.37 -3.25 12.31
N VAL A 101 17.85 -4.01 11.34
CA VAL A 101 17.14 -5.28 11.58
C VAL A 101 17.95 -6.22 12.48
N SER A 102 19.27 -6.30 12.26
CA SER A 102 20.18 -7.16 13.02
C SER A 102 20.25 -6.85 14.52
N GLU A 103 19.85 -5.65 14.92
CA GLU A 103 19.73 -5.27 16.34
C GLU A 103 18.34 -5.58 16.92
N ILE A 104 17.37 -5.93 16.06
CA ILE A 104 15.99 -6.26 16.45
C ILE A 104 15.81 -7.76 16.53
N THR A 105 16.20 -8.51 15.50
CA THR A 105 16.06 -9.96 15.42
C THR A 105 16.97 -10.57 14.36
N ASP A 106 17.30 -11.84 14.52
CA ASP A 106 18.01 -12.67 13.54
C ASP A 106 17.07 -13.52 12.66
N LYS A 107 15.77 -13.46 12.90
CA LYS A 107 14.75 -14.31 12.23
C LYS A 107 14.40 -13.86 10.82
N THR A 108 14.73 -12.63 10.45
CA THR A 108 14.37 -12.04 9.16
C THR A 108 15.32 -10.92 8.78
N THR A 109 15.35 -10.55 7.50
CA THR A 109 16.05 -9.37 6.98
C THR A 109 15.09 -8.28 6.52
N SER A 110 13.78 -8.46 6.72
CA SER A 110 12.76 -7.49 6.29
C SER A 110 12.92 -6.16 7.00
N LYS A 111 12.94 -5.08 6.23
CA LYS A 111 12.95 -3.71 6.78
C LYS A 111 11.60 -3.27 7.39
N GLU A 112 10.57 -4.10 7.27
CA GLU A 112 9.27 -3.88 7.95
C GLU A 112 9.24 -4.49 9.36
N THR A 113 10.38 -4.98 9.84
CA THR A 113 10.54 -5.57 11.18
C THR A 113 10.49 -4.52 12.27
N TYR A 114 9.75 -4.80 13.32
CA TYR A 114 9.74 -3.98 14.53
C TYR A 114 9.69 -4.83 15.80
N LYS A 115 10.07 -4.20 16.89
CA LYS A 115 10.00 -4.73 18.24
C LYS A 115 9.30 -3.73 19.15
N ILE A 116 8.44 -4.22 20.02
CA ILE A 116 7.80 -3.43 21.07
C ILE A 116 8.11 -4.09 22.40
N THR A 117 8.69 -3.33 23.32
CA THR A 117 8.86 -3.73 24.71
C THR A 117 7.90 -2.92 25.56
N ILE A 118 7.19 -3.58 26.46
CA ILE A 118 6.19 -3.00 27.36
C ILE A 118 6.59 -3.33 28.78
N ASP A 119 6.88 -2.33 29.58
CA ASP A 119 7.30 -2.46 30.97
C ASP A 119 6.86 -1.27 31.83
N ASP A 120 7.40 -1.15 33.03
CA ASP A 120 7.08 -0.06 33.97
C ASP A 120 7.64 1.30 33.58
N THR A 121 8.50 1.36 32.55
CA THR A 121 9.04 2.61 31.98
C THR A 121 8.26 3.11 30.77
N GLY A 122 7.31 2.34 30.25
CA GLY A 122 6.46 2.70 29.13
C GLY A 122 6.40 1.66 28.02
N ILE A 123 6.02 2.12 26.84
CA ILE A 123 6.10 1.35 25.59
C ILE A 123 7.33 1.82 24.80
N HIS A 124 8.16 0.87 24.38
CA HIS A 124 9.36 1.15 23.58
C HIS A 124 9.23 0.43 22.22
N LEU A 125 8.99 1.23 21.17
CA LEU A 125 8.92 0.78 19.80
C LEU A 125 10.24 1.03 19.08
N THR A 126 10.85 -0.03 18.58
CA THR A 126 12.03 0.04 17.69
C THR A 126 11.66 -0.55 16.35
N GLY A 127 11.72 0.24 15.28
CA GLY A 127 11.49 -0.19 13.91
C GLY A 127 12.77 -0.30 13.10
N ALA A 128 12.81 -1.18 12.09
CA ALA A 128 13.93 -1.29 11.17
C ALA A 128 13.89 -0.24 10.03
N SER A 129 12.81 0.49 9.94
CA SER A 129 12.56 1.59 9.01
C SER A 129 11.38 2.43 9.49
N GLU A 130 11.10 3.53 8.81
CA GLU A 130 9.92 4.36 9.04
C GLU A 130 8.61 3.56 8.86
N THR A 131 8.57 2.71 7.84
CA THR A 131 7.42 1.81 7.60
C THR A 131 7.24 0.81 8.74
N ALA A 132 8.33 0.27 9.28
CA ALA A 132 8.29 -0.62 10.43
C ALA A 132 7.75 0.10 11.68
N VAL A 133 8.13 1.37 11.89
CA VAL A 133 7.57 2.21 12.96
C VAL A 133 6.06 2.39 12.76
N LEU A 134 5.62 2.72 11.54
CA LEU A 134 4.19 2.82 11.24
C LEU A 134 3.45 1.53 11.61
N TYR A 135 3.96 0.37 11.23
CA TYR A 135 3.34 -0.92 11.54
C TYR A 135 3.36 -1.27 13.04
N GLY A 136 4.44 -0.91 13.73
CA GLY A 136 4.49 -1.03 15.19
C GLY A 136 3.44 -0.15 15.88
N LEU A 137 3.26 1.08 15.41
CA LEU A 137 2.21 1.99 15.90
C LEU A 137 0.79 1.44 15.60
N ARG A 138 0.57 0.80 14.43
CA ARG A 138 -0.68 0.09 14.14
C ARG A 138 -0.94 -1.06 15.10
N THR A 139 0.09 -1.81 15.47
CA THR A 139 -0.01 -2.86 16.48
C THR A 139 -0.41 -2.30 17.84
N ILE A 140 0.25 -1.22 18.30
CA ILE A 140 -0.09 -0.56 19.56
C ILE A 140 -1.54 -0.06 19.52
N GLU A 141 -1.98 0.54 18.40
CA GLU A 141 -3.35 1.02 18.22
C GLU A 141 -4.37 -0.12 18.35
N GLN A 142 -4.16 -1.21 17.61
CA GLN A 142 -5.07 -2.36 17.63
C GLN A 142 -5.13 -3.03 19.00
N LEU A 143 -3.98 -3.23 19.67
CA LEU A 143 -3.93 -3.79 21.03
C LEU A 143 -4.63 -2.87 22.04
N THR A 144 -4.43 -1.58 21.95
CA THR A 144 -5.08 -0.58 22.81
C THR A 144 -6.60 -0.65 22.68
N ILE A 145 -7.11 -0.75 21.45
CA ILE A 145 -8.55 -0.87 21.19
C ILE A 145 -9.09 -2.23 21.66
N ALA A 146 -8.40 -3.32 21.32
CA ALA A 146 -8.84 -4.68 21.65
C ALA A 146 -8.87 -4.96 23.15
N ASN A 147 -7.97 -4.37 23.92
CA ASN A 147 -7.77 -4.66 25.33
C ASN A 147 -8.16 -3.50 26.25
N ASN A 148 -9.06 -2.61 25.80
CA ASN A 148 -9.55 -1.49 26.59
C ASN A 148 -8.42 -0.65 27.22
N SER A 149 -7.47 -0.23 26.39
CA SER A 149 -6.29 0.59 26.75
C SER A 149 -5.27 -0.08 27.67
N THR A 150 -5.35 -1.39 27.88
CA THR A 150 -4.44 -2.14 28.76
C THR A 150 -3.58 -3.11 27.95
N LEU A 151 -2.27 -3.01 28.06
CA LEU A 151 -1.32 -3.87 27.36
C LEU A 151 -0.45 -4.65 28.37
N ALA A 152 -0.36 -5.97 28.19
CA ALA A 152 0.44 -6.83 29.05
C ALA A 152 1.94 -6.52 28.93
N TYR A 153 2.67 -6.49 30.05
CA TYR A 153 4.14 -6.40 30.03
C TYR A 153 4.72 -7.57 29.25
N GLY A 154 5.74 -7.28 28.46
CA GLY A 154 6.39 -8.30 27.64
C GLY A 154 7.04 -7.71 26.39
N GLU A 155 7.30 -8.59 25.45
CA GLU A 155 8.00 -8.26 24.21
C GLU A 155 7.22 -8.76 22.99
N ILE A 156 7.07 -7.89 22.01
CA ILE A 156 6.54 -8.20 20.69
C ILE A 156 7.69 -8.08 19.69
N VAL A 157 7.86 -9.10 18.85
CA VAL A 157 8.68 -9.02 17.64
C VAL A 157 7.82 -9.42 16.47
N ASP A 158 7.74 -8.56 15.45
CA ASP A 158 6.86 -8.78 14.30
C ASP A 158 7.52 -8.38 12.99
N TYR A 159 7.19 -9.13 11.96
CA TYR A 159 7.67 -8.95 10.60
C TYR A 159 6.75 -9.67 9.60
N PRO A 160 6.69 -9.25 8.33
CA PRO A 160 5.83 -9.91 7.36
C PRO A 160 6.45 -11.23 6.85
N ASN A 161 5.59 -12.24 6.63
CA ASN A 161 5.96 -13.45 5.91
C ASN A 161 5.91 -13.27 4.38
N VAL A 162 5.15 -12.28 3.91
CA VAL A 162 4.98 -11.94 2.49
C VAL A 162 5.37 -10.49 2.29
N ALA A 163 6.35 -10.25 1.42
CA ALA A 163 6.93 -8.93 1.21
C ALA A 163 5.92 -7.94 0.60
N GLU A 164 5.10 -8.37 -0.34
CA GLU A 164 4.07 -7.51 -0.96
C GLU A 164 2.67 -8.02 -0.64
N ARG A 165 1.88 -7.17 0.00
CA ARG A 165 0.48 -7.41 0.40
C ARG A 165 -0.39 -6.41 -0.35
N ARG A 166 -0.84 -6.83 -1.54
CA ARG A 166 -1.45 -5.97 -2.55
C ARG A 166 -2.95 -6.21 -2.70
N ILE A 167 -3.68 -5.13 -2.94
CA ILE A 167 -5.03 -5.17 -3.50
C ILE A 167 -4.96 -4.73 -4.96
N HIS A 168 -5.53 -5.53 -5.87
CA HIS A 168 -5.78 -5.16 -7.26
C HIS A 168 -7.20 -4.61 -7.37
N VAL A 169 -7.33 -3.41 -7.93
CA VAL A 169 -8.62 -2.74 -8.12
C VAL A 169 -8.86 -2.55 -9.61
N ASP A 170 -9.78 -3.34 -10.16
CA ASP A 170 -10.25 -3.16 -11.54
C ASP A 170 -11.24 -1.99 -11.58
N MET A 171 -10.70 -0.78 -11.67
CA MET A 171 -11.50 0.44 -11.83
C MET A 171 -11.89 0.71 -13.28
N ALA A 172 -11.36 -0.07 -14.22
CA ALA A 172 -11.65 0.10 -15.64
C ALA A 172 -12.99 -0.53 -16.02
N ARG A 173 -13.27 -1.76 -15.60
CA ARG A 173 -14.56 -2.39 -15.83
C ARG A 173 -15.69 -1.76 -15.02
N LYS A 174 -15.36 -1.17 -13.86
CA LYS A 174 -16.31 -0.43 -13.04
C LYS A 174 -15.65 0.79 -12.45
N TYR A 175 -16.24 1.97 -12.64
CA TYR A 175 -15.71 3.20 -12.06
C TYR A 175 -15.61 3.13 -10.53
N ILE A 176 -14.45 3.52 -10.02
CA ILE A 176 -14.16 3.66 -8.60
C ILE A 176 -13.73 5.10 -8.33
N SER A 177 -14.35 5.74 -7.36
CA SER A 177 -14.11 7.14 -7.06
C SER A 177 -12.79 7.38 -6.31
N LYS A 178 -12.25 8.60 -6.40
CA LYS A 178 -11.11 9.07 -5.60
C LYS A 178 -11.32 8.82 -4.11
N ASP A 179 -12.49 9.18 -3.58
CA ASP A 179 -12.79 9.05 -2.15
C ASP A 179 -12.75 7.61 -1.68
N TRP A 180 -13.14 6.67 -2.54
CA TRP A 180 -13.00 5.25 -2.22
C TRP A 180 -11.53 4.85 -2.11
N PHE A 181 -10.69 5.26 -3.07
CA PHE A 181 -9.25 4.98 -3.02
C PHE A 181 -8.60 5.55 -1.76
N ILE A 182 -8.92 6.78 -1.39
CA ILE A 182 -8.41 7.43 -0.18
C ILE A 182 -8.78 6.65 1.07
N ARG A 183 -10.06 6.25 1.21
CA ARG A 183 -10.49 5.41 2.34
C ARG A 183 -9.82 4.05 2.34
N GLN A 184 -9.75 3.40 1.18
CA GLN A 184 -9.13 2.07 1.05
C GLN A 184 -7.65 2.09 1.41
N ILE A 185 -6.89 3.11 1.00
CA ILE A 185 -5.48 3.28 1.35
C ILE A 185 -5.29 3.39 2.87
N ARG A 186 -6.15 4.15 3.56
CA ARG A 186 -6.12 4.27 5.02
C ARG A 186 -6.38 2.93 5.71
N GLU A 187 -7.40 2.21 5.28
CA GLU A 187 -7.71 0.86 5.78
C GLU A 187 -6.56 -0.13 5.52
N MET A 188 -5.99 -0.10 4.33
CA MET A 188 -4.83 -0.93 3.98
C MET A 188 -3.66 -0.68 4.92
N SER A 189 -3.34 0.59 5.19
CA SER A 189 -2.29 0.96 6.14
C SER A 189 -2.57 0.44 7.55
N TYR A 190 -3.82 0.52 8.00
CA TYR A 190 -4.24 0.01 9.30
C TYR A 190 -3.99 -1.50 9.44
N PHE A 191 -4.22 -2.26 8.37
CA PHE A 191 -3.98 -3.70 8.29
C PHE A 191 -2.59 -4.08 7.75
N LYS A 192 -1.66 -3.14 7.67
CA LYS A 192 -0.27 -3.34 7.21
C LYS A 192 -0.17 -3.89 5.78
N MET A 193 -1.15 -3.62 4.93
CA MET A 193 -1.05 -3.86 3.49
C MET A 193 -0.25 -2.73 2.85
N ASN A 194 0.59 -3.04 1.86
CA ASN A 194 1.62 -2.12 1.41
C ASN A 194 1.60 -1.78 -0.08
N ALA A 195 0.65 -2.31 -0.85
CA ALA A 195 0.54 -1.97 -2.27
C ALA A 195 -0.92 -1.98 -2.76
N ILE A 196 -1.27 -1.03 -3.63
CA ILE A 196 -2.55 -0.99 -4.35
C ILE A 196 -2.28 -0.88 -5.84
N GLN A 197 -2.85 -1.80 -6.62
CA GLN A 197 -2.78 -1.77 -8.08
C GLN A 197 -4.04 -1.09 -8.62
N MET A 198 -3.85 0.01 -9.34
CA MET A 198 -4.92 0.77 -10.00
C MET A 198 -4.99 0.34 -11.46
N HIS A 199 -5.89 -0.60 -11.76
CA HIS A 199 -6.11 -1.10 -13.10
C HIS A 199 -7.13 -0.21 -13.80
N PHE A 200 -6.65 0.75 -14.61
CA PHE A 200 -7.46 1.85 -15.11
C PHE A 200 -7.85 1.76 -16.60
N SER A 201 -7.33 0.77 -17.31
CA SER A 201 -7.62 0.52 -18.72
C SER A 201 -8.00 -0.93 -18.96
N GLU A 202 -9.13 -1.15 -19.63
CA GLU A 202 -9.72 -2.46 -19.91
C GLU A 202 -10.74 -2.40 -21.06
N ASN A 203 -11.36 -3.57 -21.33
CA ASN A 203 -12.38 -3.69 -22.37
C ASN A 203 -13.62 -2.82 -22.17
N LEU A 204 -13.99 -2.48 -20.92
CA LEU A 204 -15.19 -1.70 -20.60
C LEU A 204 -14.93 -0.24 -20.24
N GLY A 205 -13.67 0.16 -20.11
CA GLY A 205 -13.39 1.53 -19.77
C GLY A 205 -11.91 1.90 -19.75
N PHE A 206 -11.70 3.20 -19.87
CA PHE A 206 -10.44 3.88 -19.68
C PHE A 206 -10.68 5.01 -18.66
N ARG A 207 -10.19 4.88 -17.42
CA ARG A 207 -10.73 5.60 -16.27
C ARG A 207 -9.81 6.65 -15.67
N ILE A 208 -8.79 7.08 -16.39
CA ILE A 208 -7.99 8.25 -16.03
C ILE A 208 -7.99 9.23 -17.21
N GLU A 209 -8.11 10.52 -16.89
CA GLU A 209 -7.99 11.62 -17.86
C GLU A 209 -6.78 11.40 -18.77
N CYS A 210 -6.97 11.61 -20.08
CA CYS A 210 -5.95 11.48 -21.11
C CYS A 210 -5.92 12.73 -21.97
N GLU A 211 -4.82 13.45 -21.96
CA GLU A 211 -4.63 14.65 -22.79
C GLU A 211 -4.17 14.28 -24.20
N THR A 212 -3.41 13.20 -24.32
CA THR A 212 -2.94 12.69 -25.63
C THR A 212 -4.11 12.28 -26.51
N ASP A 213 -5.11 11.64 -25.93
CA ASP A 213 -6.32 11.24 -26.64
C ASP A 213 -7.56 11.24 -25.73
N PRO A 214 -8.27 12.35 -25.61
CA PRO A 214 -9.49 12.42 -24.80
C PRO A 214 -10.62 11.50 -25.29
N SER A 215 -10.58 11.04 -26.54
CA SER A 215 -11.67 10.24 -27.13
C SER A 215 -11.79 8.82 -26.56
N ILE A 216 -10.71 8.29 -25.97
CA ILE A 216 -10.71 6.96 -25.35
C ILE A 216 -11.23 6.98 -23.92
N VAL A 217 -11.31 8.14 -23.30
CA VAL A 217 -11.65 8.27 -21.87
C VAL A 217 -13.14 8.02 -21.67
N SER A 218 -13.45 7.19 -20.67
CA SER A 218 -14.84 6.94 -20.28
C SER A 218 -15.46 8.16 -19.62
N GLU A 219 -16.79 8.31 -19.71
CA GLU A 219 -17.54 9.42 -19.10
C GLU A 219 -17.20 9.56 -17.60
N GLN A 220 -17.28 8.45 -16.85
CA GLN A 220 -16.84 8.41 -15.46
C GLN A 220 -15.35 8.04 -15.40
N HIS A 221 -14.51 8.96 -14.97
CA HIS A 221 -13.07 8.78 -14.86
C HIS A 221 -12.49 9.64 -13.73
N LEU A 222 -11.27 9.35 -13.34
CA LEU A 222 -10.48 10.20 -12.46
C LEU A 222 -9.76 11.26 -13.29
N THR A 223 -9.74 12.50 -12.79
CA THR A 223 -8.84 13.51 -13.33
C THR A 223 -7.40 13.21 -12.92
N LYS A 224 -6.43 13.80 -13.61
CA LYS A 224 -5.02 13.72 -13.18
C LYS A 224 -4.80 14.36 -11.80
N ALA A 225 -5.60 15.36 -11.44
CA ALA A 225 -5.59 15.96 -10.12
C ALA A 225 -6.05 14.94 -9.04
N ASP A 226 -7.14 14.20 -9.30
CA ASP A 226 -7.61 13.14 -8.43
C ASP A 226 -6.54 12.07 -8.20
N VAL A 227 -5.84 11.67 -9.28
CA VAL A 227 -4.75 10.69 -9.19
C VAL A 227 -3.61 11.22 -8.33
N ARG A 228 -3.21 12.48 -8.49
CA ARG A 228 -2.15 13.08 -7.64
C ARG A 228 -2.54 13.11 -6.16
N GLU A 229 -3.80 13.38 -5.84
CA GLU A 229 -4.29 13.30 -4.46
C GLU A 229 -4.22 11.86 -3.91
N ILE A 230 -4.60 10.86 -4.71
CA ILE A 230 -4.47 9.44 -4.34
C ILE A 230 -3.00 9.07 -4.09
N LEU A 231 -2.09 9.48 -4.97
CA LEU A 231 -0.65 9.23 -4.82
C LEU A 231 -0.08 9.87 -3.54
N ALA A 232 -0.48 11.12 -3.25
CA ALA A 232 -0.05 11.81 -2.04
C ALA A 232 -0.55 11.12 -0.78
N GLU A 233 -1.81 10.68 -0.77
CA GLU A 233 -2.38 9.94 0.36
C GLU A 233 -1.71 8.56 0.54
N ALA A 234 -1.47 7.84 -0.56
CA ALA A 234 -0.77 6.56 -0.52
C ALA A 234 0.65 6.70 0.06
N LYS A 235 1.40 7.72 -0.36
CA LYS A 235 2.73 8.04 0.18
C LYS A 235 2.66 8.33 1.68
N LYS A 236 1.68 9.13 2.11
CA LYS A 236 1.46 9.47 3.51
C LYS A 236 1.23 8.24 4.38
N TYR A 237 0.45 7.28 3.88
CA TYR A 237 0.08 6.07 4.61
C TYR A 237 0.99 4.86 4.34
N GLY A 238 2.08 5.05 3.60
CA GLY A 238 3.06 3.98 3.34
C GLY A 238 2.55 2.88 2.41
N VAL A 239 1.62 3.20 1.50
CA VAL A 239 1.08 2.29 0.50
C VAL A 239 1.66 2.62 -0.87
N LYS A 240 2.30 1.64 -1.51
CA LYS A 240 2.81 1.76 -2.88
C LYS A 240 1.64 1.73 -3.87
N VAL A 241 1.63 2.63 -4.84
CA VAL A 241 0.68 2.58 -5.96
C VAL A 241 1.36 1.95 -7.16
N ILE A 242 0.68 0.97 -7.78
CA ILE A 242 1.09 0.31 -9.00
C ILE A 242 0.04 0.66 -10.06
N PRO A 243 0.29 1.61 -10.96
CA PRO A 243 -0.59 1.85 -12.09
C PRO A 243 -0.60 0.64 -13.02
N SER A 244 -1.75 0.33 -13.59
CA SER A 244 -1.93 -0.84 -14.46
C SER A 244 -2.72 -0.46 -15.69
N PHE A 245 -2.04 -0.54 -16.84
CA PHE A 245 -2.57 -0.24 -18.15
C PHE A 245 -2.30 -1.42 -19.08
N ASP A 246 -3.35 -2.10 -19.51
CA ASP A 246 -3.23 -3.29 -20.33
C ASP A 246 -2.94 -2.98 -21.78
N SER A 247 -2.03 -3.76 -22.33
CA SER A 247 -1.77 -3.92 -23.76
C SER A 247 -0.94 -5.19 -24.00
N PRO A 248 -0.96 -5.79 -25.18
CA PRO A 248 -1.74 -5.46 -26.38
C PRO A 248 -3.15 -6.06 -26.39
N GLY A 249 -3.51 -6.88 -25.40
CA GLY A 249 -4.88 -7.35 -25.15
C GLY A 249 -5.68 -6.35 -24.32
N HIS A 250 -6.97 -6.61 -24.12
CA HIS A 250 -7.86 -5.81 -23.27
C HIS A 250 -7.91 -4.31 -23.62
N VAL A 251 -7.77 -3.97 -24.90
CA VAL A 251 -7.75 -2.59 -25.40
C VAL A 251 -9.04 -2.17 -26.10
N ASP A 252 -10.15 -2.85 -25.83
CA ASP A 252 -11.44 -2.61 -26.49
C ASP A 252 -11.90 -1.17 -26.38
N GLN A 253 -11.69 -0.52 -25.23
CA GLN A 253 -12.07 0.88 -25.05
C GLN A 253 -11.28 1.80 -25.98
N ILE A 254 -10.01 1.52 -26.18
CA ILE A 254 -9.16 2.24 -27.14
C ILE A 254 -9.62 1.96 -28.57
N LEU A 255 -9.86 0.70 -28.91
CA LEU A 255 -10.24 0.29 -30.26
C LEU A 255 -11.67 0.68 -30.66
N ARG A 256 -12.51 1.12 -29.72
CA ARG A 256 -13.78 1.79 -30.06
C ARG A 256 -13.57 3.16 -30.70
N ALA A 257 -12.57 3.89 -30.25
CA ALA A 257 -12.19 5.18 -30.84
C ALA A 257 -11.30 5.00 -32.08
N HIS A 258 -10.44 3.96 -32.05
CA HIS A 258 -9.42 3.71 -33.08
C HIS A 258 -9.48 2.27 -33.59
N PRO A 259 -10.56 1.87 -34.29
CA PRO A 259 -10.70 0.50 -34.81
C PRO A 259 -9.57 0.12 -35.79
N GLU A 260 -8.94 1.09 -36.44
CA GLU A 260 -7.82 0.91 -37.39
C GLU A 260 -6.56 0.34 -36.71
N TYR A 261 -6.44 0.42 -35.39
CA TYR A 261 -5.33 -0.15 -34.64
C TYR A 261 -5.58 -1.58 -34.16
N GLY A 262 -6.78 -2.11 -34.37
CA GLY A 262 -7.11 -3.49 -34.02
C GLY A 262 -6.46 -4.51 -34.95
N GLN A 263 -6.13 -5.68 -34.42
CA GLN A 263 -5.62 -6.81 -35.18
C GLN A 263 -6.50 -7.08 -36.41
N VAL A 264 -5.86 -7.48 -37.52
CA VAL A 264 -6.54 -7.79 -38.78
C VAL A 264 -6.55 -9.30 -38.98
N SER A 265 -7.76 -9.85 -39.12
CA SER A 265 -7.95 -11.27 -39.45
C SER A 265 -7.61 -11.55 -40.91
N SER A 266 -7.52 -12.83 -41.27
CA SER A 266 -7.27 -13.27 -42.64
C SER A 266 -8.32 -12.81 -43.65
N ASN A 267 -9.54 -12.46 -43.21
CA ASN A 267 -10.63 -11.93 -44.05
C ASN A 267 -10.67 -10.40 -44.09
N GLY A 268 -9.69 -9.70 -43.48
CA GLY A 268 -9.60 -8.25 -43.44
C GLY A 268 -10.43 -7.57 -42.33
N SER A 269 -11.09 -8.31 -41.46
CA SER A 269 -11.85 -7.75 -40.34
C SER A 269 -10.92 -7.36 -39.21
N HIS A 270 -11.17 -6.21 -38.59
CA HIS A 270 -10.44 -5.78 -37.38
C HIS A 270 -11.04 -6.40 -36.12
N TYR A 271 -10.16 -6.88 -35.25
CA TYR A 271 -10.54 -7.32 -33.90
C TYR A 271 -10.76 -6.15 -32.97
N LYS A 272 -11.64 -6.33 -31.98
CA LYS A 272 -12.06 -5.28 -31.08
C LYS A 272 -11.33 -5.30 -29.73
N SER A 273 -10.55 -6.34 -29.45
CA SER A 273 -9.91 -6.55 -28.13
C SER A 273 -8.39 -6.59 -28.19
N GLY A 274 -7.80 -6.78 -29.34
CA GLY A 274 -6.37 -6.93 -29.53
C GLY A 274 -5.79 -5.85 -30.43
N LEU A 275 -4.71 -5.20 -29.96
CA LEU A 275 -3.95 -4.25 -30.74
C LEU A 275 -3.17 -4.96 -31.87
N ASP A 276 -3.10 -4.40 -33.05
CA ASP A 276 -2.23 -4.88 -34.12
C ASP A 276 -0.78 -4.48 -33.86
N ILE A 277 -0.03 -5.35 -33.18
CA ILE A 277 1.38 -5.12 -32.87
C ILE A 277 2.32 -5.27 -34.09
N THR A 278 1.79 -5.56 -35.26
CA THR A 278 2.52 -5.49 -36.53
C THR A 278 2.34 -4.15 -37.24
N ASN A 279 1.39 -3.33 -36.77
CA ASN A 279 1.14 -1.97 -37.29
C ASN A 279 2.01 -0.94 -36.54
N PRO A 280 3.00 -0.30 -37.22
CA PRO A 280 3.86 0.67 -36.57
C PRO A 280 3.11 1.90 -35.98
N GLU A 281 2.02 2.32 -36.60
CA GLU A 281 1.23 3.45 -36.12
C GLU A 281 0.46 3.09 -34.83
N ALA A 282 -0.06 1.87 -34.75
CA ALA A 282 -0.69 1.37 -33.52
C ALA A 282 0.32 1.31 -32.35
N ILE A 283 1.54 0.83 -32.61
CA ILE A 283 2.62 0.79 -31.61
C ILE A 283 2.99 2.22 -31.17
N LYS A 284 3.20 3.12 -32.13
CA LYS A 284 3.53 4.51 -31.83
C LYS A 284 2.43 5.20 -31.00
N TYR A 285 1.18 4.93 -31.32
CA TYR A 285 0.04 5.45 -30.58
C TYR A 285 0.03 4.94 -29.12
N ILE A 286 0.16 3.64 -28.89
CA ILE A 286 0.22 3.08 -27.54
C ILE A 286 1.40 3.63 -26.75
N TYR A 287 2.57 3.83 -27.37
CA TYR A 287 3.72 4.44 -26.71
C TYR A 287 3.43 5.87 -26.25
N SER A 288 2.71 6.65 -27.06
CA SER A 288 2.33 8.02 -26.66
C SER A 288 1.44 8.04 -25.41
N LEU A 289 0.55 7.04 -25.24
CA LEU A 289 -0.24 6.88 -24.02
C LEU A 289 0.63 6.48 -22.84
N TYR A 290 1.55 5.52 -23.01
CA TYR A 290 2.50 5.17 -21.94
C TYR A 290 3.35 6.36 -21.50
N ASP A 291 3.85 7.16 -22.42
CA ASP A 291 4.64 8.36 -22.09
C ASP A 291 3.87 9.31 -21.17
N GLU A 292 2.58 9.55 -21.46
CA GLU A 292 1.72 10.38 -20.63
C GLU A 292 1.53 9.82 -19.21
N TYR A 293 1.24 8.53 -19.10
CA TYR A 293 1.00 7.91 -17.78
C TYR A 293 2.29 7.63 -17.01
N MET A 294 3.40 7.35 -17.67
CA MET A 294 4.70 7.26 -17.01
C MET A 294 5.11 8.61 -16.41
N GLU A 295 4.77 9.73 -17.04
CA GLU A 295 4.99 11.05 -16.43
C GLU A 295 4.03 11.31 -15.25
N LEU A 296 2.75 10.94 -15.36
CA LEU A 296 1.78 11.09 -14.26
C LEU A 296 2.20 10.28 -13.03
N PHE A 297 2.69 9.05 -13.23
CA PHE A 297 3.09 8.11 -12.19
C PHE A 297 4.61 8.02 -11.97
N LYS A 298 5.36 9.04 -12.35
CA LYS A 298 6.83 9.03 -12.29
C LYS A 298 7.44 8.77 -10.92
N GLU A 299 6.70 9.03 -9.85
CA GLU A 299 7.12 8.72 -8.48
C GLU A 299 6.86 7.25 -8.09
N CYS A 300 6.11 6.50 -8.89
CA CYS A 300 5.88 5.08 -8.65
C CYS A 300 7.09 4.26 -9.12
N THR A 301 7.43 3.23 -8.34
CA THR A 301 8.56 2.34 -8.66
C THR A 301 8.22 1.22 -9.62
N ASP A 302 6.93 0.95 -9.79
CA ASP A 302 6.41 -0.16 -10.59
C ASP A 302 5.28 0.34 -11.48
N PHE A 303 5.18 -0.23 -12.68
CA PHE A 303 4.10 -0.02 -13.63
C PHE A 303 3.72 -1.37 -14.23
N HIS A 304 2.46 -1.79 -14.08
CA HIS A 304 1.95 -3.04 -14.64
C HIS A 304 1.40 -2.79 -16.02
N ILE A 305 1.80 -3.62 -16.99
CA ILE A 305 1.54 -3.41 -18.41
C ILE A 305 0.53 -4.40 -19.01
N GLY A 306 -0.03 -5.28 -18.20
CA GLY A 306 -0.90 -6.35 -18.64
C GLY A 306 -0.14 -7.44 -19.38
N GLY A 307 -0.59 -7.73 -20.58
CA GLY A 307 -0.02 -8.76 -21.45
C GLY A 307 -0.81 -10.06 -21.41
N ASP A 308 -1.88 -10.12 -20.65
CA ASP A 308 -2.76 -11.27 -20.51
C ASP A 308 -3.77 -11.35 -21.68
N GLU A 309 -4.25 -12.56 -21.91
CA GLU A 309 -5.35 -12.89 -22.83
C GLU A 309 -5.28 -12.22 -24.22
N TYR A 310 -4.08 -12.14 -24.81
CA TYR A 310 -3.94 -11.72 -26.19
C TYR A 310 -4.40 -12.83 -27.12
N MET A 311 -5.71 -12.96 -27.23
CA MET A 311 -6.44 -14.15 -27.71
C MET A 311 -6.07 -14.58 -29.12
N GLU A 312 -5.74 -13.64 -29.99
CA GLU A 312 -5.44 -13.96 -31.40
C GLU A 312 -4.05 -14.58 -31.56
N PHE A 313 -3.27 -14.56 -30.50
CA PHE A 313 -2.01 -15.21 -30.41
C PHE A 313 -2.05 -16.72 -30.65
N ASP A 314 -3.10 -17.38 -30.24
CA ASP A 314 -3.31 -18.83 -30.40
C ASP A 314 -3.94 -19.22 -31.71
N ARG A 315 -4.26 -18.27 -32.60
CA ARG A 315 -4.90 -18.51 -33.87
C ARG A 315 -3.92 -18.45 -35.03
N ALA A 316 -3.76 -19.54 -35.73
CA ALA A 316 -3.03 -19.53 -37.01
C ALA A 316 -3.78 -18.65 -38.05
N PRO A 317 -3.09 -17.85 -38.85
CA PRO A 317 -1.64 -17.79 -39.08
C PRO A 317 -0.88 -16.82 -38.18
N PHE A 318 -1.52 -16.20 -37.21
CA PHE A 318 -0.95 -15.11 -36.44
C PHE A 318 0.12 -15.54 -35.43
N THR A 319 0.08 -16.79 -34.96
CA THR A 319 0.81 -17.27 -33.80
C THR A 319 2.31 -16.94 -33.82
N THR A 320 3.02 -17.25 -34.90
CA THR A 320 4.47 -17.05 -34.96
C THR A 320 4.86 -15.59 -35.10
N GLN A 321 4.11 -14.85 -35.93
CA GLN A 321 4.39 -13.44 -36.19
C GLN A 321 4.15 -12.60 -34.95
N TYR A 322 3.00 -12.72 -34.34
CA TYR A 322 2.65 -11.94 -33.16
C TYR A 322 3.51 -12.30 -31.96
N LYS A 323 3.84 -13.57 -31.76
CA LYS A 323 4.73 -13.99 -30.68
C LYS A 323 6.08 -13.30 -30.72
N SER A 324 6.71 -13.26 -31.89
CA SER A 324 8.00 -12.60 -32.07
C SER A 324 7.92 -11.09 -31.83
N VAL A 325 6.86 -10.44 -32.30
CA VAL A 325 6.64 -9.00 -32.13
C VAL A 325 6.29 -8.68 -30.69
N LEU A 326 5.50 -9.52 -30.01
CA LEU A 326 5.14 -9.36 -28.60
C LEU A 326 6.36 -9.38 -27.68
N ASP A 327 7.28 -10.32 -27.90
CA ASP A 327 8.56 -10.36 -27.16
C ASP A 327 9.38 -9.07 -27.34
N ASN A 328 9.40 -8.54 -28.56
CA ASN A 328 10.09 -7.28 -28.85
C ASN A 328 9.37 -6.06 -28.26
N TYR A 329 8.05 -6.07 -28.25
CA TYR A 329 7.23 -5.02 -27.66
C TYR A 329 7.51 -4.88 -26.17
N ALA A 330 7.46 -5.97 -25.41
CA ALA A 330 7.75 -5.96 -23.99
C ALA A 330 9.14 -5.43 -23.67
N LYS A 331 10.15 -5.91 -24.40
CA LYS A 331 11.55 -5.48 -24.21
C LYS A 331 11.80 -4.01 -24.52
N LYS A 332 11.09 -3.45 -25.51
CA LYS A 332 11.27 -2.05 -25.91
C LYS A 332 10.49 -1.09 -25.01
N THR A 333 9.29 -1.48 -24.58
CA THR A 333 8.35 -0.54 -23.97
C THR A 333 8.61 -0.37 -22.49
N ILE A 334 9.06 -1.41 -21.76
CA ILE A 334 8.93 -1.42 -20.31
C ILE A 334 10.22 -1.80 -19.59
N ASN A 335 10.85 -2.86 -20.03
CA ASN A 335 12.06 -3.36 -19.40
C ASN A 335 12.91 -4.10 -20.45
N PRO A 336 14.12 -3.64 -20.75
CA PRO A 336 15.01 -4.33 -21.70
C PRO A 336 15.35 -5.79 -21.27
N ASN A 337 15.11 -6.11 -20.00
CA ASN A 337 15.32 -7.46 -19.45
C ASN A 337 14.01 -8.23 -19.25
N ALA A 338 12.88 -7.71 -19.71
CA ALA A 338 11.59 -8.41 -19.58
C ALA A 338 11.61 -9.72 -20.37
N THR A 339 11.15 -10.77 -19.71
CA THR A 339 10.86 -12.08 -20.31
C THR A 339 9.40 -12.38 -20.07
N TRP A 340 8.73 -12.91 -21.08
CA TRP A 340 7.35 -13.42 -20.98
C TRP A 340 7.33 -14.86 -20.50
#